data_586e0099cb235a992088e55a6d780306
#
_entry.id   586e0099cb235a992088e55a6d780306
#
_cell.length_a   1.000
_cell.length_b   1.000
_cell.length_c   1.000
_cell.angle_alpha   90.00
_cell.angle_beta   90.00
_cell.angle_gamma   90.00
#
_symmetry.space_group_name_H-M   'P 1'
#
loop_
_entity.id
_entity.type
_entity.pdbx_description
1 polymer ?
#
loop_
_entity_poly.entity_id
_entity_poly.type
_entity_poly.pdbx_seq_one_letter_code
_entity_poly.pdbx_strand_id
1 'polypeptide(L)'
;MAITIRQPRTTDELARYYETRWYTLRRPWHQPKGSERDKLENEAVHVMAVDGKKVVGVARLHMNGPGEAQFRYMGVDSRYRNRGIARRLLRALEKEARKRGARVAWFNAREPAVPFYEKCGYSIFDISYTLYGCIPHWKMMKEL
;
A
#
# COMPACT_ATOMS: atom_id res chain seq x y z
N MET A 1 22.20 -5.78 -2.20
CA MET A 1 21.13 -4.92 -2.73
C MET A 1 20.59 -4.03 -1.62
N ALA A 2 20.64 -2.71 -1.82
CA ALA A 2 20.16 -1.76 -0.83
C ALA A 2 18.81 -1.19 -1.28
N ILE A 3 17.77 -1.52 -0.53
CA ILE A 3 16.41 -1.00 -0.77
C ILE A 3 16.20 0.20 0.14
N THR A 4 15.78 1.32 -0.44
CA THR A 4 15.44 2.54 0.29
C THR A 4 13.94 2.73 0.30
N ILE A 5 13.37 3.08 1.45
CA ILE A 5 11.95 3.40 1.60
C ILE A 5 11.83 4.91 1.75
N ARG A 6 11.12 5.56 0.83
CA ARG A 6 10.93 7.01 0.85
C ARG A 6 9.75 7.44 0.00
N GLN A 7 9.39 8.72 0.09
CA GLN A 7 8.36 9.30 -0.76
C GLN A 7 8.93 9.68 -2.14
N PRO A 8 8.12 9.67 -3.20
CA PRO A 8 8.54 10.25 -4.49
C PRO A 8 8.84 11.74 -4.34
N ARG A 9 9.90 12.22 -4.98
CA ARG A 9 10.37 13.62 -4.86
C ARG A 9 10.24 14.41 -6.14
N THR A 10 10.11 13.73 -7.29
CA THR A 10 10.06 14.37 -8.59
C THR A 10 8.88 13.83 -9.38
N THR A 11 8.48 14.57 -10.42
CA THR A 11 7.44 14.15 -11.35
C THR A 11 7.78 12.79 -11.98
N ASP A 12 9.06 12.60 -12.35
CA ASP A 12 9.53 11.36 -12.93
C ASP A 12 9.44 10.19 -11.96
N GLU A 13 9.83 10.41 -10.71
CA GLU A 13 9.69 9.36 -9.67
C GLU A 13 8.23 9.01 -9.41
N LEU A 14 7.36 10.01 -9.39
CA LEU A 14 5.93 9.78 -9.22
C LEU A 14 5.36 8.96 -10.38
N ALA A 15 5.80 9.24 -11.59
CA ALA A 15 5.39 8.47 -12.77
C ALA A 15 5.82 7.00 -12.67
N ARG A 16 7.05 6.75 -12.22
CA ARG A 16 7.55 5.38 -11.99
C ARG A 16 6.81 4.69 -10.86
N TYR A 17 6.47 5.43 -9.83
CA TYR A 17 5.67 4.94 -8.71
C TYR A 17 4.30 4.45 -9.18
N TYR A 18 3.58 5.23 -9.99
CA TYR A 18 2.30 4.83 -10.55
C TYR A 18 2.43 3.66 -11.53
N GLU A 19 3.49 3.63 -12.32
CA GLU A 19 3.75 2.50 -13.22
C GLU A 19 3.92 1.20 -12.43
N THR A 20 4.67 1.22 -11.34
CA THR A 20 4.85 0.05 -10.48
C THR A 20 3.55 -0.34 -9.80
N ARG A 21 2.74 0.64 -9.36
CA ARG A 21 1.42 0.36 -8.80
C ARG A 21 0.53 -0.38 -9.80
N TRP A 22 0.49 0.11 -11.04
CA TRP A 22 -0.27 -0.56 -12.09
C TRP A 22 0.27 -1.95 -12.38
N TYR A 23 1.57 -2.07 -12.55
CA TYR A 23 2.24 -3.31 -12.88
C TYR A 23 1.98 -4.40 -11.83
N THR A 24 1.98 -4.04 -10.54
CA THR A 24 1.84 -5.02 -9.46
C THR A 24 0.38 -5.31 -9.10
N LEU A 25 -0.51 -4.33 -9.23
CA LEU A 25 -1.87 -4.43 -8.68
C LEU A 25 -2.96 -4.50 -9.74
N ARG A 26 -2.71 -4.12 -10.97
CA ARG A 26 -3.74 -4.05 -12.02
C ARG A 26 -3.41 -4.92 -13.23
N ARG A 27 -2.17 -4.89 -13.69
CA ARG A 27 -1.75 -5.68 -14.84
C ARG A 27 -2.05 -7.17 -14.70
N PRO A 28 -1.82 -7.81 -13.54
CA PRO A 28 -2.13 -9.23 -13.39
C PRO A 28 -3.61 -9.58 -13.60
N TRP A 29 -4.49 -8.58 -13.49
CA TRP A 29 -5.94 -8.73 -13.66
C TRP A 29 -6.43 -8.10 -14.94
N HIS A 30 -5.52 -7.83 -15.90
CA HIS A 30 -5.82 -7.26 -17.22
C HIS A 30 -6.57 -5.92 -17.16
N GLN A 31 -6.29 -5.11 -16.14
CA GLN A 31 -6.91 -3.81 -15.99
C GLN A 31 -6.07 -2.73 -16.68
N PRO A 32 -6.70 -1.70 -17.29
CA PRO A 32 -5.99 -0.70 -18.06
C PRO A 32 -5.14 0.24 -17.19
N LYS A 33 -4.15 0.86 -17.80
CA LYS A 33 -3.39 1.94 -17.15
C LYS A 33 -4.33 3.10 -16.81
N GLY A 34 -4.17 3.64 -15.60
CA GLY A 34 -5.07 4.63 -15.01
C GLY A 34 -5.99 4.02 -13.98
N SER A 35 -6.29 2.72 -14.09
CA SER A 35 -7.15 2.01 -13.12
C SER A 35 -6.51 1.90 -11.73
N GLU A 36 -5.21 2.16 -11.63
CA GLU A 36 -4.48 2.12 -10.35
C GLU A 36 -4.65 3.40 -9.52
N ARG A 37 -5.35 4.41 -10.03
CA ARG A 37 -5.52 5.70 -9.35
C ARG A 37 -6.96 5.94 -8.96
N ASP A 38 -7.16 6.75 -7.91
CA ASP A 38 -8.46 7.26 -7.53
C ASP A 38 -8.40 8.79 -7.33
N LYS A 39 -9.50 9.38 -6.86
CA LYS A 39 -9.60 10.84 -6.71
C LYS A 39 -8.80 11.40 -5.53
N LEU A 40 -8.22 10.55 -4.68
CA LEU A 40 -7.50 10.98 -3.48
C LEU A 40 -5.98 11.07 -3.67
N GLU A 41 -5.47 10.85 -4.87
CA GLU A 41 -4.02 10.80 -5.09
C GLU A 41 -3.29 12.08 -4.65
N ASN A 42 -3.87 13.24 -4.90
CA ASN A 42 -3.24 14.52 -4.56
C ASN A 42 -3.24 14.82 -3.06
N GLU A 43 -4.12 14.18 -2.29
CA GLU A 43 -4.24 14.37 -0.85
C GLU A 43 -3.50 13.29 -0.06
N ALA A 44 -3.10 12.23 -0.73
CA ALA A 44 -2.53 11.06 -0.09
C ALA A 44 -1.02 11.21 0.12
N VAL A 45 -0.51 10.44 1.07
CA VAL A 45 0.93 10.25 1.26
C VAL A 45 1.35 9.01 0.51
N HIS A 46 2.34 9.16 -0.37
CA HIS A 46 2.85 8.08 -1.19
C HIS A 46 4.21 7.64 -0.66
N VAL A 47 4.38 6.33 -0.53
CA VAL A 47 5.64 5.73 -0.08
C VAL A 47 6.06 4.67 -1.10
N MET A 48 7.33 4.63 -1.40
CA MET A 48 7.87 3.66 -2.35
C MET A 48 9.13 2.99 -1.82
N ALA A 49 9.39 1.80 -2.32
CA ALA A 49 10.65 1.10 -2.13
C ALA A 49 11.43 1.19 -3.43
N VAL A 50 12.67 1.64 -3.35
CA VAL A 50 13.51 1.78 -4.53
C VAL A 50 14.79 0.96 -4.42
N ASP A 51 15.17 0.36 -5.53
CA ASP A 51 16.45 -0.30 -5.75
C ASP A 51 17.19 0.53 -6.77
N GLY A 52 18.09 1.39 -6.30
CA GLY A 52 18.71 2.40 -7.16
C GLY A 52 17.67 3.36 -7.71
N LYS A 53 17.46 3.34 -9.04
CA LYS A 53 16.46 4.17 -9.72
C LYS A 53 15.14 3.44 -9.97
N LYS A 54 15.08 2.14 -9.64
CA LYS A 54 13.92 1.31 -9.92
C LYS A 54 12.97 1.30 -8.74
N VAL A 55 11.71 1.61 -8.98
CA VAL A 55 10.65 1.48 -7.98
C VAL A 55 10.20 0.02 -7.96
N VAL A 56 10.35 -0.63 -6.82
CA VAL A 56 10.07 -2.06 -6.66
C VAL A 56 8.92 -2.34 -5.68
N GLY A 57 8.44 -1.31 -5.00
CA GLY A 57 7.30 -1.42 -4.09
C GLY A 57 6.61 -0.09 -3.93
N VAL A 58 5.32 -0.14 -3.64
CA VAL A 58 4.45 1.03 -3.52
C VAL A 58 3.48 0.85 -2.37
N ALA A 59 3.06 1.96 -1.77
CA ALA A 59 2.01 1.98 -0.75
C ALA A 59 1.48 3.41 -0.60
N ARG A 60 0.23 3.53 -0.14
CA ARG A 60 -0.41 4.83 0.01
C ARG A 60 -1.15 4.93 1.33
N LEU A 61 -1.12 6.12 1.92
CA LEU A 61 -1.86 6.49 3.11
C LEU A 61 -2.76 7.68 2.79
N HIS A 62 -4.01 7.66 3.24
CA HIS A 62 -4.83 8.86 3.32
C HIS A 62 -5.56 8.88 4.66
N MET A 63 -5.94 10.08 5.11
CA MET A 63 -6.69 10.26 6.34
C MET A 63 -8.19 10.34 6.02
N ASN A 64 -9.00 9.59 6.76
CA ASN A 64 -10.47 9.61 6.63
C ASN A 64 -11.09 10.47 7.75
N GLY A 65 -10.40 11.52 8.16
CA GLY A 65 -10.80 12.37 9.27
C GLY A 65 -9.83 12.26 10.43
N PRO A 66 -10.11 12.95 11.55
CA PRO A 66 -9.18 12.95 12.69
C PRO A 66 -8.99 11.55 13.26
N GLY A 67 -7.73 11.17 13.44
CA GLY A 67 -7.38 9.94 14.12
C GLY A 67 -7.48 8.65 13.30
N GLU A 68 -8.01 8.69 12.08
CA GLU A 68 -8.21 7.50 11.27
C GLU A 68 -7.39 7.55 9.98
N ALA A 69 -6.46 6.61 9.83
CA ALA A 69 -5.68 6.42 8.62
C ALA A 69 -6.18 5.20 7.85
N GLN A 70 -6.25 5.32 6.54
CA GLN A 70 -6.52 4.19 5.67
C GLN A 70 -5.31 3.98 4.76
N PHE A 71 -4.82 2.74 4.69
CA PHE A 71 -3.76 2.36 3.77
C PHE A 71 -4.38 1.70 2.54
N ARG A 72 -3.75 1.93 1.39
CA ARG A 72 -4.24 1.38 0.13
C ARG A 72 -3.09 1.20 -0.85
N TYR A 73 -3.31 0.36 -1.84
CA TYR A 73 -2.40 0.19 -2.97
C TYR A 73 -0.99 -0.25 -2.57
N MET A 74 -0.89 -1.22 -1.67
CA MET A 74 0.39 -1.83 -1.36
C MET A 74 0.68 -2.94 -2.37
N GLY A 75 1.80 -2.81 -3.07
CA GLY A 75 2.25 -3.80 -4.03
C GLY A 75 3.77 -3.88 -4.04
N VAL A 76 4.29 -5.09 -4.22
CA VAL A 76 5.73 -5.34 -4.33
C VAL A 76 5.97 -6.15 -5.60
N ASP A 77 6.96 -5.73 -6.38
CA ASP A 77 7.39 -6.46 -7.58
C ASP A 77 7.71 -7.90 -7.20
N SER A 78 7.16 -8.86 -7.95
CA SER A 78 7.27 -10.28 -7.62
C SER A 78 8.72 -10.76 -7.51
N ARG A 79 9.63 -10.13 -8.24
CA ARG A 79 11.06 -10.44 -8.20
C ARG A 79 11.74 -10.01 -6.90
N TYR A 80 11.06 -9.18 -6.10
CA TYR A 80 11.57 -8.62 -4.84
C TYR A 80 10.82 -9.14 -3.62
N ARG A 81 9.99 -10.16 -3.78
CA ARG A 81 9.23 -10.75 -2.66
C ARG A 81 10.15 -11.49 -1.69
N ASN A 82 9.65 -11.70 -0.47
CA ASN A 82 10.34 -12.41 0.61
C ASN A 82 11.64 -11.73 1.07
N ARG A 83 11.72 -10.40 0.91
CA ARG A 83 12.86 -9.59 1.33
C ARG A 83 12.48 -8.55 2.39
N GLY A 84 11.27 -8.66 2.96
CA GLY A 84 10.80 -7.75 4.00
C GLY A 84 10.36 -6.37 3.51
N ILE A 85 10.22 -6.17 2.20
CA ILE A 85 9.87 -4.86 1.63
C ILE A 85 8.46 -4.43 2.03
N ALA A 86 7.47 -5.32 1.94
CA ALA A 86 6.09 -5.01 2.32
C ALA A 86 6.01 -4.58 3.78
N ARG A 87 6.72 -5.26 4.68
CA ARG A 87 6.78 -4.88 6.10
C ARG A 87 7.39 -3.50 6.29
N ARG A 88 8.46 -3.20 5.56
CA ARG A 88 9.10 -1.88 5.64
C ARG A 88 8.20 -0.78 5.12
N LEU A 89 7.46 -1.02 4.03
CA LEU A 89 6.46 -0.08 3.51
C LEU A 89 5.37 0.16 4.54
N LEU A 90 4.85 -0.90 5.13
CA LEU A 90 3.79 -0.81 6.14
C LEU A 90 4.24 0.01 7.35
N ARG A 91 5.46 -0.23 7.85
CA ARG A 91 6.01 0.54 8.96
C ARG A 91 6.20 2.02 8.62
N ALA A 92 6.60 2.31 7.38
CA ALA A 92 6.72 3.69 6.92
C ALA A 92 5.36 4.40 6.88
N LEU A 93 4.32 3.69 6.44
CA LEU A 93 2.95 4.22 6.47
C LEU A 93 2.48 4.46 7.91
N GLU A 94 2.74 3.52 8.82
CA GLU A 94 2.38 3.68 10.24
C GLU A 94 3.06 4.91 10.85
N LYS A 95 4.34 5.11 10.55
CA LYS A 95 5.09 6.27 11.05
C LYS A 95 4.48 7.57 10.54
N GLU A 96 4.17 7.65 9.25
CA GLU A 96 3.53 8.84 8.68
C GLU A 96 2.13 9.04 9.25
N ALA A 97 1.37 7.97 9.45
CA ALA A 97 0.04 8.06 10.05
C ALA A 97 0.10 8.64 11.47
N ARG A 98 1.05 8.17 12.28
CA ARG A 98 1.24 8.71 13.64
C ARG A 98 1.60 10.19 13.64
N LYS A 99 2.45 10.63 12.71
CA LYS A 99 2.79 12.05 12.53
C LYS A 99 1.56 12.89 12.24
N ARG A 100 0.54 12.32 11.60
CA ARG A 100 -0.70 13.01 11.24
C ARG A 100 -1.79 12.85 12.30
N GLY A 101 -1.45 12.30 13.46
CA GLY A 101 -2.37 12.15 14.57
C GLY A 101 -3.28 10.93 14.49
N ALA A 102 -2.98 9.98 13.62
CA ALA A 102 -3.76 8.76 13.52
C ALA A 102 -3.61 7.91 14.78
N ARG A 103 -4.74 7.40 15.29
CA ARG A 103 -4.80 6.47 16.42
C ARG A 103 -5.09 5.05 15.94
N VAL A 104 -5.61 4.91 14.74
CA VAL A 104 -5.94 3.63 14.13
C VAL A 104 -5.57 3.68 12.66
N ALA A 105 -5.09 2.55 12.15
CA ALA A 105 -4.89 2.33 10.72
C ALA A 105 -5.73 1.14 10.29
N TRP A 106 -6.32 1.22 9.11
CA TRP A 106 -7.09 0.11 8.57
C TRP A 106 -6.95 0.04 7.05
N PHE A 107 -7.29 -1.10 6.50
CA PHE A 107 -7.25 -1.33 5.06
C PHE A 107 -8.08 -2.56 4.68
N ASN A 108 -8.31 -2.70 3.37
CA ASN A 108 -8.96 -3.86 2.79
C ASN A 108 -7.85 -4.82 2.32
N ALA A 109 -7.68 -5.93 3.01
CA ALA A 109 -6.64 -6.91 2.71
C ALA A 109 -7.19 -8.02 1.81
N ARG A 110 -6.44 -8.38 0.77
CA ARG A 110 -6.76 -9.58 0.00
C ARG A 110 -6.58 -10.80 0.89
N GLU A 111 -7.48 -11.77 0.76
CA GLU A 111 -7.49 -12.95 1.63
C GLU A 111 -6.12 -13.64 1.76
N PRO A 112 -5.36 -13.88 0.68
CA PRO A 112 -4.04 -14.52 0.82
C PRO A 112 -3.02 -13.72 1.62
N ALA A 113 -3.21 -12.40 1.78
CA ALA A 113 -2.28 -11.54 2.52
C ALA A 113 -2.65 -11.41 4.00
N VAL A 114 -3.82 -11.88 4.41
CA VAL A 114 -4.27 -11.77 5.81
C VAL A 114 -3.25 -12.31 6.81
N PRO A 115 -2.66 -13.50 6.64
CA PRO A 115 -1.68 -14.00 7.62
C PRO A 115 -0.47 -13.09 7.78
N PHE A 116 0.00 -12.47 6.69
CA PHE A 116 1.10 -11.51 6.75
C PHE A 116 0.74 -10.30 7.61
N TYR A 117 -0.44 -9.72 7.37
CA TYR A 117 -0.87 -8.55 8.14
C TYR A 117 -1.14 -8.88 9.60
N GLU A 118 -1.63 -10.09 9.90
CA GLU A 118 -1.80 -10.53 11.27
C GLU A 118 -0.46 -10.56 12.02
N LYS A 119 0.60 -11.02 11.36
CA LYS A 119 1.95 -10.99 11.92
C LYS A 119 2.47 -9.56 12.14
N CYS A 120 1.92 -8.59 11.42
CA CYS A 120 2.27 -7.18 11.59
C CYS A 120 1.41 -6.47 12.64
N GLY A 121 0.53 -7.20 13.33
CA GLY A 121 -0.28 -6.66 14.41
C GLY A 121 -1.68 -6.24 14.01
N TYR A 122 -2.12 -6.56 12.81
CA TYR A 122 -3.47 -6.22 12.34
C TYR A 122 -4.45 -7.36 12.62
N SER A 123 -5.70 -7.00 12.84
CA SER A 123 -6.79 -7.96 13.10
C SER A 123 -7.94 -7.71 12.13
N ILE A 124 -8.59 -8.77 11.68
CA ILE A 124 -9.83 -8.66 10.91
C ILE A 124 -10.91 -8.10 11.83
N PHE A 125 -11.64 -7.08 11.36
CA PHE A 125 -12.79 -6.56 12.10
C PHE A 125 -14.10 -6.62 11.31
N ASP A 126 -14.03 -6.84 9.99
CA ASP A 126 -15.22 -6.97 9.15
C ASP A 126 -14.88 -7.66 7.83
N ILE A 127 -15.92 -8.12 7.17
CA ILE A 127 -15.85 -8.58 5.78
C ILE A 127 -15.78 -7.36 4.88
N SER A 128 -15.09 -7.48 3.76
CA SER A 128 -15.01 -6.42 2.77
C SER A 128 -15.63 -6.87 1.45
N TYR A 129 -15.19 -6.31 0.34
CA TYR A 129 -15.74 -6.61 -0.98
C TYR A 129 -14.96 -7.74 -1.67
N THR A 130 -15.54 -8.27 -2.74
CA THR A 130 -14.83 -9.19 -3.64
C THR A 130 -14.49 -8.41 -4.91
N LEU A 131 -13.18 -8.17 -5.12
CA LEU A 131 -12.70 -7.40 -6.28
C LEU A 131 -12.74 -8.28 -7.52
N TYR A 132 -13.21 -7.72 -8.65
CA TYR A 132 -13.33 -8.40 -9.94
C TYR A 132 -14.10 -9.73 -9.87
N GLY A 133 -14.99 -9.87 -8.87
CA GLY A 133 -15.78 -11.10 -8.70
C GLY A 133 -15.01 -12.33 -8.23
N CYS A 134 -13.70 -12.21 -7.97
CA CYS A 134 -12.86 -13.37 -7.65
C CYS A 134 -11.80 -13.16 -6.57
N ILE A 135 -11.62 -11.92 -6.06
CA ILE A 135 -10.61 -11.64 -5.03
C ILE A 135 -11.30 -11.21 -3.75
N PRO A 136 -11.56 -12.13 -2.79
CA PRO A 136 -12.15 -11.75 -1.50
C PRO A 136 -11.22 -10.83 -0.72
N HIS A 137 -11.81 -9.86 -0.02
CA HIS A 137 -11.10 -8.92 0.84
C HIS A 137 -11.68 -8.92 2.24
N TRP A 138 -10.82 -8.61 3.21
CA TRP A 138 -11.18 -8.48 4.63
C TRP A 138 -10.72 -7.12 5.14
N LYS A 139 -11.55 -6.49 5.96
CA LYS A 139 -11.15 -5.24 6.63
C LYS A 139 -10.30 -5.57 7.83
N MET A 140 -9.10 -5.04 7.86
CA MET A 140 -8.15 -5.25 8.96
C MET A 140 -7.75 -3.93 9.58
N MET A 141 -7.50 -3.91 10.89
CA MET A 141 -7.14 -2.70 11.61
C MET A 141 -6.07 -2.97 12.66
N LYS A 142 -5.42 -1.90 13.08
CA LYS A 142 -4.43 -1.88 14.16
C LYS A 142 -4.51 -0.54 14.89
N GLU A 143 -4.46 -0.58 16.21
CA GLU A 143 -4.26 0.62 17.00
C GLU A 143 -2.79 1.05 16.89
N LEU A 144 -2.56 2.33 16.65
CA LEU A 144 -1.22 2.87 16.44
C LEU A 144 -0.61 3.46 17.70
#